data_ef1bd725c821c4cc5a2ce003aed97eae
#
_entry.id   ef1bd725c821c4cc5a2ce003aed97eae
#
_cell.length_a   1.000
_cell.length_b   1.000
_cell.length_c   1.000
_cell.angle_alpha   90.00
_cell.angle_beta   90.00
_cell.angle_gamma   90.00
#
_symmetry.space_group_name_H-M   'P 1'
#
loop_
_entity.id
_entity.type
_entity.pdbx_description
1 polymer ?
#
loop_
_entity_poly.entity_id
_entity_poly.type
_entity_poly.pdbx_seq_one_letter_code
_entity_poly.pdbx_strand_id
1 'polypeptide(L)'
;MPSKRTSLLIIFLTIFINMVGFGVVIPVLPFYAERFGASTWEIGWLFGIFSLVQFFASPILGQVSDRFGRRPVLLLSTLGTAAGFIIMGIGQTLTMLFVGRIIDGLSGGSIGTAQAYVADITAPEERSRAMGLIGAAFGLGFIFGPAIGGWTAAQFGYSAPMYVAGGLALINSVLIFCILPESHPKEKRQLSKKSEPLFPGLFKHVEVKPYVTVVATYFSMIAGFSIMTGVFALFVFHRYQFNAESTGYLFAMIGLIGTIIQGGMIGRLVKKYGESRLATIGALFLMLSLFWMPLTAGVAAMVLACCGIAIGNSLLSPTLTGIASRSADAEWQGRALGLMQSMGSLARWIGPVLAGWLLAYDLDKGIAAYARTPFYTAAGFLLLTFILCLRLPARLVKKPEPLA
;
A
#
# COMPACT_ATOMS: atom_id res chain seq x y z
N MET A 1 1.18 -22.96 24.87
CA MET A 1 0.85 -22.17 23.66
C MET A 1 1.15 -20.71 23.94
N PRO A 2 1.74 -19.96 23.00
CA PRO A 2 1.96 -18.53 23.18
C PRO A 2 0.63 -17.82 23.41
N SER A 3 0.67 -16.69 24.14
CA SER A 3 -0.53 -15.93 24.43
C SER A 3 -1.11 -15.29 23.16
N LYS A 4 -2.42 -14.99 23.15
CA LYS A 4 -3.07 -14.22 22.06
C LYS A 4 -2.32 -12.91 21.77
N ARG A 5 -1.82 -12.24 22.82
CA ARG A 5 -1.03 -11.01 22.71
C ARG A 5 0.28 -11.23 21.94
N THR A 6 0.98 -12.33 22.19
CA THR A 6 2.22 -12.70 21.49
C THR A 6 1.96 -12.93 20.00
N SER A 7 0.89 -13.65 19.66
CA SER A 7 0.50 -13.89 18.26
C SER A 7 0.14 -12.58 17.54
N LEU A 8 -0.61 -11.68 18.17
CA LEU A 8 -0.93 -10.35 17.61
C LEU A 8 0.32 -9.49 17.41
N LEU A 9 1.29 -9.55 18.34
CA LEU A 9 2.56 -8.83 18.22
C LEU A 9 3.37 -9.35 17.01
N ILE A 10 3.46 -10.67 16.82
CA ILE A 10 4.19 -11.25 15.68
C ILE A 10 3.52 -10.87 14.36
N ILE A 11 2.20 -10.90 14.28
CA ILE A 11 1.48 -10.47 13.09
C ILE A 11 1.68 -8.96 12.83
N PHE A 12 1.65 -8.13 13.88
CA PHE A 12 2.00 -6.72 13.77
C PHE A 12 3.41 -6.53 13.20
N LEU A 13 4.41 -7.24 13.74
CA LEU A 13 5.79 -7.19 13.25
C LEU A 13 5.89 -7.68 11.81
N THR A 14 5.15 -8.73 11.44
CA THR A 14 5.11 -9.23 10.06
C THR A 14 4.66 -8.14 9.08
N ILE A 15 3.57 -7.45 9.39
CA ILE A 15 3.04 -6.39 8.52
C ILE A 15 3.94 -5.15 8.55
N PHE A 16 4.44 -4.78 9.73
CA PHE A 16 5.37 -3.66 9.88
C PHE A 16 6.64 -3.87 9.04
N ILE A 17 7.29 -5.04 9.13
CA ILE A 17 8.50 -5.36 8.37
C ILE A 17 8.23 -5.39 6.87
N ASN A 18 7.09 -5.95 6.43
CA ASN A 18 6.68 -5.87 5.03
C ASN A 18 6.55 -4.42 4.54
N MET A 19 5.95 -3.55 5.37
CA MET A 19 5.78 -2.14 5.02
C MET A 19 7.09 -1.35 5.08
N VAL A 20 7.99 -1.69 5.99
CA VAL A 20 9.35 -1.16 6.00
C VAL A 20 10.07 -1.55 4.70
N GLY A 21 10.01 -2.83 4.30
CA GLY A 21 10.61 -3.30 3.03
C GLY A 21 10.05 -2.55 1.81
N PHE A 22 8.73 -2.40 1.72
CA PHE A 22 8.11 -1.60 0.67
C PHE A 22 8.57 -0.13 0.71
N GLY A 23 8.61 0.47 1.90
CA GLY A 23 9.02 1.86 2.09
C GLY A 23 10.50 2.13 1.76
N VAL A 24 11.39 1.17 2.07
CA VAL A 24 12.83 1.23 1.74
C VAL A 24 13.03 1.37 0.23
N VAL A 25 12.24 0.67 -0.56
CA VAL A 25 12.36 0.65 -2.03
C VAL A 25 12.05 2.02 -2.65
N ILE A 26 11.06 2.75 -2.12
CA ILE A 26 10.53 3.96 -2.76
C ILE A 26 11.61 5.01 -3.02
N PRO A 27 12.41 5.48 -2.05
CA PRO A 27 13.42 6.50 -2.29
C PRO A 27 14.71 5.98 -2.93
N VAL A 28 14.95 4.67 -2.90
CA VAL A 28 16.25 4.07 -3.25
C VAL A 28 16.26 3.42 -4.63
N LEU A 29 15.18 2.71 -4.97
CA LEU A 29 15.14 1.88 -6.18
C LEU A 29 15.41 2.65 -7.48
N PRO A 30 14.90 3.88 -7.70
CA PRO A 30 15.22 4.63 -8.92
C PRO A 30 16.72 4.84 -9.08
N PHE A 31 17.40 5.36 -8.07
CA PHE A 31 18.85 5.60 -8.10
C PHE A 31 19.66 4.32 -8.21
N TYR A 32 19.19 3.23 -7.58
CA TYR A 32 19.86 1.95 -7.67
C TYR A 32 19.76 1.35 -9.08
N ALA A 33 18.60 1.48 -9.73
CA ALA A 33 18.38 1.02 -11.10
C ALA A 33 19.17 1.87 -12.12
N GLU A 34 19.25 3.20 -11.95
CA GLU A 34 20.03 4.09 -12.80
C GLU A 34 21.52 3.71 -12.84
N ARG A 35 22.08 3.18 -11.74
CA ARG A 35 23.48 2.68 -11.74
C ARG A 35 23.72 1.53 -12.72
N PHE A 36 22.67 0.79 -13.07
CA PHE A 36 22.70 -0.29 -14.07
C PHE A 36 22.20 0.16 -15.43
N GLY A 37 22.11 1.48 -15.67
CA GLY A 37 21.69 2.06 -16.94
C GLY A 37 20.19 1.93 -17.23
N ALA A 38 19.36 1.75 -16.19
CA ALA A 38 17.91 1.65 -16.37
C ALA A 38 17.32 2.95 -16.91
N SER A 39 16.51 2.84 -17.95
CA SER A 39 15.66 3.92 -18.46
C SER A 39 14.52 4.23 -17.46
N THR A 40 13.91 5.41 -17.59
CA THR A 40 12.75 5.79 -16.79
C THR A 40 11.57 4.82 -16.93
N TRP A 41 11.41 4.22 -18.12
CA TRP A 41 10.43 3.17 -18.38
C TRP A 41 10.71 1.89 -17.57
N GLU A 42 11.96 1.42 -17.54
CA GLU A 42 12.36 0.25 -16.77
C GLU A 42 12.22 0.47 -15.26
N ILE A 43 12.51 1.70 -14.78
CA ILE A 43 12.26 2.08 -13.38
C ILE A 43 10.76 2.00 -13.06
N GLY A 44 9.90 2.50 -13.95
CA GLY A 44 8.45 2.35 -13.82
C GLY A 44 8.00 0.90 -13.71
N TRP A 45 8.58 0.02 -14.54
CA TRP A 45 8.32 -1.42 -14.49
C TRP A 45 8.86 -2.09 -13.22
N LEU A 46 10.02 -1.69 -12.70
CA LEU A 46 10.54 -2.21 -11.43
C LEU A 46 9.58 -1.97 -10.25
N PHE A 47 8.91 -0.83 -10.22
CA PHE A 47 7.85 -0.60 -9.24
C PHE A 47 6.60 -1.42 -9.56
N GLY A 48 6.19 -1.41 -10.82
CA GLY A 48 4.93 -2.01 -11.26
C GLY A 48 4.93 -3.53 -11.19
N ILE A 49 6.03 -4.20 -11.57
CA ILE A 49 6.09 -5.67 -11.65
C ILE A 49 5.79 -6.35 -10.32
N PHE A 50 6.26 -5.80 -9.21
CA PHE A 50 5.90 -6.27 -7.88
C PHE A 50 4.38 -6.30 -7.68
N SER A 51 3.70 -5.19 -7.98
CA SER A 51 2.26 -5.05 -7.78
C SER A 51 1.45 -5.90 -8.75
N LEU A 52 1.93 -6.07 -9.98
CA LEU A 52 1.33 -6.96 -10.98
C LEU A 52 1.39 -8.41 -10.50
N VAL A 53 2.57 -8.86 -10.10
CA VAL A 53 2.75 -10.23 -9.62
C VAL A 53 1.96 -10.46 -8.33
N GLN A 54 1.96 -9.49 -7.40
CA GLN A 54 1.17 -9.54 -6.17
C GLN A 54 -0.33 -9.64 -6.46
N PHE A 55 -0.83 -8.94 -7.47
CA PHE A 55 -2.25 -9.00 -7.86
C PHE A 55 -2.70 -10.43 -8.17
N PHE A 56 -1.87 -11.20 -8.88
CA PHE A 56 -2.16 -12.61 -9.17
C PHE A 56 -1.83 -13.55 -8.01
N ALA A 57 -0.74 -13.30 -7.29
CA ALA A 57 -0.29 -14.16 -6.20
C ALA A 57 -1.20 -14.09 -4.95
N SER A 58 -1.73 -12.90 -4.61
CA SER A 58 -2.51 -12.72 -3.37
C SER A 58 -3.75 -13.61 -3.27
N PRO A 59 -4.62 -13.74 -4.29
CA PRO A 59 -5.76 -14.66 -4.23
C PRO A 59 -5.35 -16.12 -4.12
N ILE A 60 -4.26 -16.51 -4.80
CA ILE A 60 -3.73 -17.88 -4.76
C ILE A 60 -3.20 -18.19 -3.36
N LEU A 61 -2.38 -17.30 -2.80
CA LEU A 61 -1.85 -17.47 -1.44
C LEU A 61 -2.96 -17.46 -0.38
N GLY A 62 -4.02 -16.66 -0.59
CA GLY A 62 -5.22 -16.70 0.24
C GLY A 62 -5.84 -18.10 0.26
N GLN A 63 -6.13 -18.68 -0.91
CA GLN A 63 -6.69 -20.03 -1.03
C GLN A 63 -5.75 -21.11 -0.48
N VAL A 64 -4.45 -20.99 -0.75
CA VAL A 64 -3.42 -21.90 -0.18
C VAL A 64 -3.43 -21.81 1.34
N SER A 65 -3.58 -20.62 1.91
CA SER A 65 -3.63 -20.43 3.36
C SER A 65 -4.90 -21.00 4.01
N ASP A 66 -6.03 -20.97 3.30
CA ASP A 66 -7.27 -21.64 3.74
C ASP A 66 -7.12 -23.16 3.73
N ARG A 67 -6.37 -23.71 2.77
CA ARG A 67 -6.19 -25.16 2.62
C ARG A 67 -5.07 -25.75 3.49
N PHE A 68 -3.93 -25.08 3.56
CA PHE A 68 -2.72 -25.60 4.22
C PHE A 68 -2.47 -24.97 5.60
N GLY A 69 -3.17 -23.90 5.94
CA GLY A 69 -3.04 -23.15 7.19
C GLY A 69 -2.38 -21.79 6.99
N ARG A 70 -2.59 -20.90 7.94
CA ARG A 70 -2.11 -19.51 7.87
C ARG A 70 -0.60 -19.43 8.10
N ARG A 71 -0.08 -20.15 9.11
CA ARG A 71 1.33 -20.10 9.51
C ARG A 71 2.30 -20.53 8.40
N PRO A 72 2.13 -21.66 7.69
CA PRO A 72 3.03 -22.05 6.60
C PRO A 72 3.07 -21.03 5.46
N VAL A 73 1.94 -20.43 5.12
CA VAL A 73 1.88 -19.43 4.04
C VAL A 73 2.54 -18.12 4.47
N LEU A 74 2.34 -17.67 5.71
CA LEU A 74 3.05 -16.51 6.26
C LEU A 74 4.56 -16.72 6.26
N LEU A 75 5.02 -17.92 6.68
CA LEU A 75 6.44 -18.26 6.69
C LEU A 75 7.02 -18.25 5.27
N LEU A 76 6.36 -18.93 4.33
CA LEU A 76 6.83 -18.98 2.94
C LEU A 76 6.85 -17.58 2.31
N SER A 77 5.83 -16.77 2.55
CA SER A 77 5.77 -15.39 2.07
C SER A 77 6.91 -14.53 2.63
N THR A 78 7.18 -14.60 3.94
CA THR A 78 8.27 -13.81 4.54
C THR A 78 9.66 -14.28 4.10
N LEU A 79 9.86 -15.58 3.90
CA LEU A 79 11.10 -16.14 3.32
C LEU A 79 11.28 -15.69 1.87
N GLY A 80 10.23 -15.70 1.08
CA GLY A 80 10.28 -15.22 -0.30
C GLY A 80 10.56 -13.71 -0.38
N THR A 81 9.95 -12.89 0.49
CA THR A 81 10.31 -11.47 0.61
C THR A 81 11.79 -11.30 0.98
N ALA A 82 12.30 -12.06 1.95
CA ALA A 82 13.72 -12.03 2.31
C ALA A 82 14.63 -12.39 1.13
N ALA A 83 14.30 -13.47 0.41
CA ALA A 83 15.05 -13.89 -0.77
C ALA A 83 15.03 -12.81 -1.87
N GLY A 84 13.87 -12.21 -2.16
CA GLY A 84 13.73 -11.14 -3.13
C GLY A 84 14.63 -9.93 -2.81
N PHE A 85 14.63 -9.47 -1.54
CA PHE A 85 15.48 -8.38 -1.10
C PHE A 85 16.97 -8.73 -1.12
N ILE A 86 17.35 -9.94 -0.69
CA ILE A 86 18.75 -10.38 -0.74
C ILE A 86 19.25 -10.45 -2.19
N ILE A 87 18.43 -10.99 -3.12
CA ILE A 87 18.77 -11.02 -4.55
C ILE A 87 18.98 -9.60 -5.09
N MET A 88 18.12 -8.64 -4.73
CA MET A 88 18.33 -7.24 -5.11
C MET A 88 19.60 -6.68 -4.49
N GLY A 89 19.92 -7.03 -3.23
CA GLY A 89 21.10 -6.54 -2.52
C GLY A 89 22.42 -7.04 -3.12
N ILE A 90 22.52 -8.31 -3.51
CA ILE A 90 23.69 -8.89 -4.20
C ILE A 90 23.70 -8.58 -5.69
N GLY A 91 22.59 -8.02 -6.22
CA GLY A 91 22.38 -7.78 -7.64
C GLY A 91 23.42 -6.82 -8.23
N GLN A 92 24.02 -7.24 -9.34
CA GLN A 92 24.96 -6.44 -10.12
C GLN A 92 24.40 -6.11 -11.51
N THR A 93 23.14 -6.42 -11.76
CA THR A 93 22.47 -6.19 -13.03
C THR A 93 21.01 -5.78 -12.81
N LEU A 94 20.47 -5.02 -13.77
CA LEU A 94 19.07 -4.65 -13.77
C LEU A 94 18.14 -5.88 -13.72
N THR A 95 18.50 -6.95 -14.41
CA THR A 95 17.74 -8.22 -14.42
C THR A 95 17.60 -8.80 -13.00
N MET A 96 18.64 -8.74 -12.17
CA MET A 96 18.56 -9.22 -10.79
C MET A 96 17.61 -8.39 -9.94
N LEU A 97 17.51 -7.08 -10.19
CA LEU A 97 16.51 -6.24 -9.53
C LEU A 97 15.08 -6.66 -9.93
N PHE A 98 14.84 -6.95 -11.21
CA PHE A 98 13.55 -7.48 -11.66
C PHE A 98 13.21 -8.83 -11.04
N VAL A 99 14.17 -9.76 -11.02
CA VAL A 99 13.97 -11.09 -10.40
C VAL A 99 13.62 -10.95 -8.92
N GLY A 100 14.36 -10.10 -8.19
CA GLY A 100 14.06 -9.84 -6.77
C GLY A 100 12.65 -9.25 -6.57
N ARG A 101 12.23 -8.31 -7.42
CA ARG A 101 10.88 -7.72 -7.38
C ARG A 101 9.77 -8.71 -7.72
N ILE A 102 10.02 -9.65 -8.65
CA ILE A 102 9.08 -10.72 -8.99
C ILE A 102 8.93 -11.69 -7.81
N ILE A 103 10.04 -12.12 -7.20
CA ILE A 103 10.01 -13.03 -6.05
C ILE A 103 9.29 -12.37 -4.86
N ASP A 104 9.59 -11.10 -4.58
CA ASP A 104 8.92 -10.34 -3.52
C ASP A 104 7.41 -10.19 -3.82
N GLY A 105 7.04 -9.92 -5.09
CA GLY A 105 5.65 -9.85 -5.54
C GLY A 105 4.89 -11.18 -5.39
N LEU A 106 5.52 -12.32 -5.74
CA LEU A 106 4.97 -13.66 -5.51
C LEU A 106 4.71 -13.94 -4.02
N SER A 107 5.50 -13.32 -3.16
CA SER A 107 5.40 -13.44 -1.70
C SER A 107 4.40 -12.45 -1.08
N GLY A 108 3.84 -11.54 -1.86
CA GLY A 108 3.01 -10.42 -1.40
C GLY A 108 1.62 -10.76 -0.84
N GLY A 109 1.29 -12.05 -0.69
CA GLY A 109 0.04 -12.51 -0.05
C GLY A 109 0.05 -12.47 1.48
N SER A 110 1.17 -12.11 2.10
CA SER A 110 1.34 -12.11 3.56
C SER A 110 0.35 -11.20 4.29
N ILE A 111 -0.01 -10.04 3.72
CA ILE A 111 -0.94 -9.08 4.34
C ILE A 111 -2.35 -9.69 4.46
N GLY A 112 -2.88 -10.26 3.39
CA GLY A 112 -4.20 -10.91 3.40
C GLY A 112 -4.24 -12.10 4.35
N THR A 113 -3.19 -12.93 4.35
CA THR A 113 -3.07 -14.06 5.27
C THR A 113 -2.93 -13.62 6.72
N ALA A 114 -2.20 -12.51 7.00
CA ALA A 114 -2.09 -11.93 8.33
C ALA A 114 -3.43 -11.37 8.84
N GLN A 115 -4.21 -10.71 7.98
CA GLN A 115 -5.56 -10.25 8.31
C GLN A 115 -6.49 -11.44 8.63
N ALA A 116 -6.43 -12.51 7.83
CA ALA A 116 -7.18 -13.73 8.08
C ALA A 116 -6.74 -14.39 9.40
N TYR A 117 -5.44 -14.46 9.68
CA TYR A 117 -4.91 -14.96 10.96
C TYR A 117 -5.47 -14.18 12.14
N VAL A 118 -5.45 -12.84 12.08
CA VAL A 118 -6.03 -11.98 13.14
C VAL A 118 -7.53 -12.26 13.30
N ALA A 119 -8.28 -12.41 12.21
CA ALA A 119 -9.70 -12.72 12.27
C ALA A 119 -9.98 -14.10 12.92
N ASP A 120 -9.09 -15.08 12.71
CA ASP A 120 -9.22 -16.43 13.27
C ASP A 120 -9.01 -16.46 14.80
N ILE A 121 -8.15 -15.58 15.37
CA ILE A 121 -7.78 -15.57 16.79
C ILE A 121 -8.50 -14.51 17.63
N THR A 122 -9.31 -13.65 17.00
CA THR A 122 -10.03 -12.56 17.68
C THR A 122 -11.53 -12.76 17.67
N ALA A 123 -12.18 -12.54 18.81
CA ALA A 123 -13.64 -12.51 18.91
C ALA A 123 -14.20 -11.34 18.05
N PRO A 124 -15.43 -11.47 17.51
CA PRO A 124 -16.03 -10.45 16.65
C PRO A 124 -15.99 -9.03 17.25
N GLU A 125 -16.19 -8.90 18.56
CA GLU A 125 -16.23 -7.63 19.28
C GLU A 125 -14.85 -6.94 19.35
N GLU A 126 -13.77 -7.73 19.39
CA GLU A 126 -12.39 -7.24 19.48
C GLU A 126 -11.73 -7.10 18.08
N ARG A 127 -12.35 -7.62 17.02
CA ARG A 127 -11.78 -7.68 15.69
C ARG A 127 -11.41 -6.31 15.14
N SER A 128 -12.26 -5.30 15.33
CA SER A 128 -11.97 -3.93 14.89
C SER A 128 -10.72 -3.36 15.56
N ARG A 129 -10.52 -3.62 16.86
CA ARG A 129 -9.31 -3.19 17.58
C ARG A 129 -8.05 -3.91 17.09
N ALA A 130 -8.15 -5.21 16.82
CA ALA A 130 -7.04 -6.01 16.31
C ALA A 130 -6.67 -5.61 14.87
N MET A 131 -7.64 -5.31 14.01
CA MET A 131 -7.40 -4.76 12.68
C MET A 131 -6.78 -3.35 12.73
N GLY A 132 -7.08 -2.57 13.77
CA GLY A 132 -6.42 -1.29 14.03
C GLY A 132 -4.90 -1.40 14.23
N LEU A 133 -4.42 -2.50 14.83
CA LEU A 133 -2.97 -2.78 14.95
C LEU A 133 -2.32 -2.98 13.57
N ILE A 134 -3.03 -3.60 12.64
CA ILE A 134 -2.57 -3.74 11.25
C ILE A 134 -2.39 -2.36 10.61
N GLY A 135 -3.37 -1.48 10.78
CA GLY A 135 -3.28 -0.09 10.31
C GLY A 135 -2.10 0.67 10.92
N ALA A 136 -1.83 0.48 12.22
CA ALA A 136 -0.68 1.07 12.88
C ALA A 136 0.65 0.54 12.32
N ALA A 137 0.73 -0.77 12.02
CA ALA A 137 1.91 -1.36 11.39
C ALA A 137 2.18 -0.77 10.00
N PHE A 138 1.13 -0.54 9.19
CA PHE A 138 1.24 0.17 7.91
C PHE A 138 1.79 1.59 8.09
N GLY A 139 1.21 2.37 8.99
CA GLY A 139 1.63 3.74 9.24
C GLY A 139 3.09 3.85 9.67
N LEU A 140 3.49 3.05 10.66
CA LEU A 140 4.87 3.01 11.15
C LEU A 140 5.85 2.51 10.07
N GLY A 141 5.47 1.50 9.28
CA GLY A 141 6.28 1.02 8.18
C GLY A 141 6.54 2.09 7.11
N PHE A 142 5.54 2.91 6.79
CA PHE A 142 5.69 4.05 5.89
C PHE A 142 6.52 5.20 6.47
N ILE A 143 6.65 5.33 7.79
CA ILE A 143 7.57 6.30 8.42
C ILE A 143 8.99 5.78 8.38
N PHE A 144 9.19 4.59 8.93
CA PHE A 144 10.53 4.04 9.14
C PHE A 144 11.16 3.49 7.85
N GLY A 145 10.35 2.93 6.94
CA GLY A 145 10.86 2.34 5.70
C GLY A 145 11.68 3.31 4.87
N PRO A 146 11.09 4.41 4.38
CA PRO A 146 11.83 5.38 3.57
C PRO A 146 12.99 6.05 4.31
N ALA A 147 12.85 6.34 5.62
CA ALA A 147 13.91 6.91 6.43
C ALA A 147 15.12 5.96 6.55
N ILE A 148 14.85 4.69 6.89
CA ILE A 148 15.91 3.65 6.97
C ILE A 148 16.52 3.43 5.58
N GLY A 149 15.70 3.35 4.54
CA GLY A 149 16.15 3.14 3.16
C GLY A 149 17.07 4.25 2.69
N GLY A 150 16.65 5.50 2.83
CA GLY A 150 17.42 6.67 2.43
C GLY A 150 18.73 6.81 3.21
N TRP A 151 18.66 6.69 4.55
CA TRP A 151 19.83 6.80 5.42
C TRP A 151 20.86 5.68 5.15
N THR A 152 20.42 4.43 5.07
CA THR A 152 21.33 3.30 4.81
C THR A 152 21.95 3.37 3.42
N ALA A 153 21.18 3.85 2.41
CA ALA A 153 21.71 4.07 1.07
C ALA A 153 22.81 5.14 1.04
N ALA A 154 22.63 6.23 1.79
CA ALA A 154 23.62 7.31 1.87
C ALA A 154 24.91 6.88 2.54
N GLN A 155 24.83 6.08 3.62
CA GLN A 155 26.01 5.68 4.42
C GLN A 155 26.76 4.47 3.83
N PHE A 156 26.03 3.49 3.27
CA PHE A 156 26.58 2.18 2.91
C PHE A 156 26.32 1.79 1.44
N GLY A 157 25.73 2.71 0.65
CA GLY A 157 25.38 2.47 -0.75
C GLY A 157 24.01 1.80 -0.96
N TYR A 158 23.56 1.81 -2.21
CA TYR A 158 22.18 1.42 -2.58
C TYR A 158 21.83 -0.05 -2.35
N SER A 159 22.82 -0.93 -2.16
CA SER A 159 22.59 -2.34 -1.81
C SER A 159 22.20 -2.52 -0.34
N ALA A 160 22.71 -1.64 0.55
CA ALA A 160 22.55 -1.78 2.00
C ALA A 160 21.07 -1.77 2.45
N PRO A 161 20.20 -0.90 1.95
CA PRO A 161 18.77 -0.93 2.26
C PRO A 161 18.12 -2.28 1.95
N MET A 162 18.55 -2.95 0.87
CA MET A 162 18.03 -4.26 0.46
C MET A 162 18.44 -5.34 1.46
N TYR A 163 19.69 -5.32 1.94
CA TYR A 163 20.13 -6.25 2.99
C TYR A 163 19.43 -6.01 4.32
N VAL A 164 19.16 -4.74 4.68
CA VAL A 164 18.40 -4.41 5.90
C VAL A 164 16.98 -4.98 5.81
N ALA A 165 16.28 -4.72 4.70
CA ALA A 165 14.93 -5.24 4.50
C ALA A 165 14.90 -6.78 4.47
N GLY A 166 15.86 -7.40 3.77
CA GLY A 166 16.01 -8.86 3.71
C GLY A 166 16.30 -9.48 5.08
N GLY A 167 17.21 -8.86 5.85
CA GLY A 167 17.56 -9.29 7.21
C GLY A 167 16.37 -9.21 8.16
N LEU A 168 15.61 -8.08 8.13
CA LEU A 168 14.38 -7.94 8.92
C LEU A 168 13.34 -9.01 8.55
N ALA A 169 13.18 -9.30 7.25
CA ALA A 169 12.27 -10.35 6.79
C ALA A 169 12.70 -11.74 7.24
N LEU A 170 14.02 -12.04 7.26
CA LEU A 170 14.56 -13.30 7.80
C LEU A 170 14.29 -13.41 9.32
N ILE A 171 14.57 -12.36 10.08
CA ILE A 171 14.28 -12.34 11.53
C ILE A 171 12.79 -12.62 11.76
N ASN A 172 11.92 -11.96 10.99
CA ASN A 172 10.48 -12.20 11.10
C ASN A 172 10.09 -13.64 10.73
N SER A 173 10.73 -14.24 9.72
CA SER A 173 10.52 -15.64 9.35
C SER A 173 10.88 -16.59 10.50
N VAL A 174 11.98 -16.33 11.21
CA VAL A 174 12.39 -17.08 12.40
C VAL A 174 11.35 -16.91 13.52
N LEU A 175 10.86 -15.70 13.77
CA LEU A 175 9.81 -15.47 14.77
C LEU A 175 8.51 -16.22 14.44
N ILE A 176 8.08 -16.20 13.17
CA ILE A 176 6.91 -16.97 12.72
C ILE A 176 7.15 -18.47 12.91
N PHE A 177 8.33 -18.95 12.52
CA PHE A 177 8.68 -20.38 12.64
C PHE A 177 8.73 -20.85 14.09
N CYS A 178 9.35 -20.10 14.97
CA CYS A 178 9.57 -20.53 16.35
C CYS A 178 8.37 -20.28 17.27
N ILE A 179 7.62 -19.20 17.06
CA ILE A 179 6.69 -18.71 18.07
C ILE A 179 5.23 -18.68 17.59
N LEU A 180 4.96 -18.42 16.29
CA LEU A 180 3.59 -18.24 15.83
C LEU A 180 2.85 -19.59 15.76
N PRO A 181 1.74 -19.83 16.50
CA PRO A 181 0.95 -21.05 16.39
C PRO A 181 0.10 -21.00 15.11
N GLU A 182 -0.41 -22.16 14.68
CA GLU A 182 -1.38 -22.24 13.59
C GLU A 182 -2.75 -21.77 14.09
N SER A 183 -3.37 -20.81 13.36
CA SER A 183 -4.71 -20.28 13.69
C SER A 183 -5.85 -21.04 13.02
N HIS A 184 -5.54 -21.78 11.94
CA HIS A 184 -6.51 -22.49 11.14
C HIS A 184 -6.20 -24.01 11.10
N PRO A 185 -6.49 -24.76 12.21
CA PRO A 185 -6.18 -26.17 12.32
C PRO A 185 -7.00 -27.02 11.32
N LYS A 186 -6.52 -28.26 11.08
CA LYS A 186 -7.07 -29.15 10.03
C LYS A 186 -8.57 -29.37 10.13
N GLU A 187 -9.10 -29.41 11.34
CA GLU A 187 -10.52 -29.64 11.64
C GLU A 187 -11.40 -28.49 11.08
N LYS A 188 -10.95 -27.24 11.20
CA LYS A 188 -11.66 -26.06 10.66
C LYS A 188 -11.58 -25.98 9.14
N ARG A 189 -10.54 -26.51 8.51
CA ARG A 189 -10.33 -26.46 7.04
C ARG A 189 -11.35 -27.28 6.27
N GLN A 190 -11.89 -28.35 6.86
CA GLN A 190 -12.88 -29.24 6.23
C GLN A 190 -14.27 -28.58 6.12
N LEU A 191 -14.59 -27.65 7.01
CA LEU A 191 -15.87 -26.93 7.04
C LEU A 191 -15.95 -25.80 5.98
N SER A 192 -14.82 -25.32 5.48
CA SER A 192 -14.73 -24.19 4.53
C SER A 192 -15.01 -24.56 3.06
N LYS A 193 -15.40 -25.79 2.73
CA LYS A 193 -15.51 -26.30 1.35
C LYS A 193 -16.67 -25.75 0.51
N LYS A 194 -17.58 -24.93 1.04
CA LYS A 194 -18.71 -24.34 0.30
C LYS A 194 -18.64 -22.80 0.35
N SER A 195 -17.68 -22.20 -0.33
CA SER A 195 -17.74 -20.76 -0.57
C SER A 195 -18.35 -20.48 -1.95
N GLU A 196 -19.36 -19.63 -2.00
CA GLU A 196 -19.87 -19.11 -3.26
C GLU A 196 -18.76 -18.43 -4.09
N PRO A 197 -18.80 -18.50 -5.43
CA PRO A 197 -17.84 -17.79 -6.27
C PRO A 197 -17.80 -16.32 -5.94
N LEU A 198 -16.57 -15.74 -5.87
CA LEU A 198 -16.35 -14.38 -5.37
C LEU A 198 -17.18 -13.33 -6.12
N PHE A 199 -17.14 -13.32 -7.43
CA PHE A 199 -17.76 -12.27 -8.24
C PHE A 199 -19.29 -12.33 -8.27
N PRO A 200 -19.95 -13.45 -8.58
CA PRO A 200 -21.43 -13.47 -8.58
C PRO A 200 -22.03 -13.30 -7.19
N GLY A 201 -21.39 -13.85 -6.17
CA GLY A 201 -21.86 -13.74 -4.79
C GLY A 201 -21.76 -12.33 -4.25
N LEU A 202 -20.61 -11.66 -4.44
CA LEU A 202 -20.39 -10.33 -3.89
C LEU A 202 -21.45 -9.32 -4.33
N PHE A 203 -21.80 -9.27 -5.62
CA PHE A 203 -22.76 -8.29 -6.13
C PHE A 203 -24.18 -8.48 -5.63
N LYS A 204 -24.51 -9.65 -5.04
CA LYS A 204 -25.80 -9.88 -4.35
C LYS A 204 -25.80 -9.29 -2.94
N HIS A 205 -24.62 -9.18 -2.30
CA HIS A 205 -24.44 -8.83 -0.91
C HIS A 205 -23.82 -7.43 -0.69
N VAL A 206 -23.75 -6.62 -1.75
CA VAL A 206 -23.31 -5.23 -1.69
C VAL A 206 -24.36 -4.28 -2.25
N GLU A 207 -24.38 -3.05 -1.78
CA GLU A 207 -25.07 -1.96 -2.46
C GLU A 207 -24.27 -1.57 -3.70
N VAL A 208 -24.66 -2.10 -4.88
CA VAL A 208 -23.84 -2.07 -6.10
C VAL A 208 -23.39 -0.66 -6.48
N LYS A 209 -24.28 0.34 -6.53
CA LYS A 209 -23.91 1.71 -6.95
C LYS A 209 -22.88 2.36 -6.00
N PRO A 210 -23.10 2.44 -4.68
CA PRO A 210 -22.12 2.99 -3.75
C PRO A 210 -20.80 2.21 -3.80
N TYR A 211 -20.86 0.88 -3.79
CA TYR A 211 -19.70 0.02 -3.78
C TYR A 211 -18.82 0.20 -5.03
N VAL A 212 -19.39 0.15 -6.23
CA VAL A 212 -18.65 0.35 -7.48
C VAL A 212 -18.06 1.77 -7.54
N THR A 213 -18.80 2.79 -7.10
CA THR A 213 -18.30 4.16 -7.03
C THR A 213 -17.08 4.26 -6.10
N VAL A 214 -17.13 3.64 -4.91
CA VAL A 214 -16.01 3.63 -3.96
C VAL A 214 -14.81 2.89 -4.55
N VAL A 215 -15.01 1.73 -5.18
CA VAL A 215 -13.91 0.95 -5.78
C VAL A 215 -13.25 1.72 -6.92
N ALA A 216 -14.04 2.38 -7.77
CA ALA A 216 -13.52 3.24 -8.85
C ALA A 216 -12.77 4.45 -8.29
N THR A 217 -13.30 5.07 -7.23
CA THR A 217 -12.64 6.19 -6.51
C THR A 217 -11.31 5.75 -5.92
N TYR A 218 -11.28 4.59 -5.27
CA TYR A 218 -10.06 4.03 -4.68
C TYR A 218 -9.02 3.68 -5.75
N PHE A 219 -9.44 3.05 -6.84
CA PHE A 219 -8.56 2.77 -7.98
C PHE A 219 -7.93 4.06 -8.51
N SER A 220 -8.75 5.08 -8.79
CA SER A 220 -8.28 6.36 -9.33
C SER A 220 -7.34 7.08 -8.35
N MET A 221 -7.65 7.08 -7.04
CA MET A 221 -6.79 7.61 -5.98
C MET A 221 -5.43 6.92 -5.96
N ILE A 222 -5.42 5.58 -5.93
CA ILE A 222 -4.18 4.79 -5.88
C ILE A 222 -3.37 4.94 -7.17
N ALA A 223 -4.02 5.03 -8.34
CA ALA A 223 -3.34 5.26 -9.61
C ALA A 223 -2.61 6.62 -9.60
N GLY A 224 -3.30 7.71 -9.24
CA GLY A 224 -2.68 9.03 -9.13
C GLY A 224 -1.54 9.08 -8.12
N PHE A 225 -1.74 8.50 -6.93
CA PHE A 225 -0.69 8.41 -5.91
C PHE A 225 0.50 7.56 -6.36
N SER A 226 0.26 6.47 -7.10
CA SER A 226 1.32 5.58 -7.58
C SER A 226 2.10 6.17 -8.75
N ILE A 227 1.46 6.98 -9.62
CA ILE A 227 2.16 7.79 -10.62
C ILE A 227 3.16 8.72 -9.91
N MET A 228 2.70 9.45 -8.91
CA MET A 228 3.55 10.34 -8.13
C MET A 228 4.72 9.59 -7.49
N THR A 229 4.48 8.50 -6.77
CA THR A 229 5.55 7.74 -6.11
C THR A 229 6.58 7.18 -7.08
N GLY A 230 6.17 6.83 -8.30
CA GLY A 230 7.05 6.32 -9.35
C GLY A 230 8.07 7.32 -9.87
N VAL A 231 7.76 8.64 -9.82
CA VAL A 231 8.64 9.70 -10.35
C VAL A 231 9.18 10.65 -9.29
N PHE A 232 8.63 10.62 -8.07
CA PHE A 232 8.92 11.63 -7.04
C PHE A 232 10.41 11.72 -6.68
N ALA A 233 11.08 10.58 -6.49
CA ALA A 233 12.50 10.56 -6.14
C ALA A 233 13.38 11.22 -7.22
N LEU A 234 13.13 10.90 -8.49
CA LEU A 234 13.83 11.51 -9.61
C LEU A 234 13.48 12.99 -9.77
N PHE A 235 12.21 13.37 -9.56
CA PHE A 235 11.77 14.76 -9.61
C PHE A 235 12.49 15.62 -8.57
N VAL A 236 12.55 15.21 -7.30
CA VAL A 236 13.20 16.00 -6.25
C VAL A 236 14.73 15.98 -6.40
N PHE A 237 15.29 14.93 -6.98
CA PHE A 237 16.72 14.89 -7.32
C PHE A 237 17.05 15.90 -8.42
N HIS A 238 16.37 15.87 -9.56
CA HIS A 238 16.70 16.75 -10.68
C HIS A 238 16.41 18.21 -10.38
N ARG A 239 15.34 18.49 -9.61
CA ARG A 239 14.89 19.88 -9.38
C ARG A 239 15.49 20.52 -8.13
N TYR A 240 15.72 19.76 -7.08
CA TYR A 240 16.13 20.25 -5.76
C TYR A 240 17.46 19.65 -5.29
N GLN A 241 18.07 18.78 -6.10
CA GLN A 241 19.31 18.05 -5.77
C GLN A 241 19.17 17.18 -4.50
N PHE A 242 17.98 16.67 -4.24
CA PHE A 242 17.71 15.76 -3.13
C PHE A 242 18.16 14.36 -3.48
N ASN A 243 19.02 13.78 -2.66
CA ASN A 243 19.45 12.38 -2.77
C ASN A 243 18.41 11.41 -2.17
N ALA A 244 18.74 10.12 -2.13
CA ALA A 244 17.87 9.09 -1.55
C ALA A 244 17.53 9.34 -0.07
N GLU A 245 18.49 9.89 0.71
CA GLU A 245 18.31 10.20 2.13
C GLU A 245 17.29 11.32 2.33
N SER A 246 17.49 12.46 1.67
CA SER A 246 16.58 13.61 1.74
C SER A 246 15.17 13.23 1.25
N THR A 247 15.10 12.43 0.19
CA THR A 247 13.82 11.87 -0.32
C THR A 247 13.18 10.95 0.71
N GLY A 248 13.97 10.11 1.39
CA GLY A 248 13.49 9.25 2.47
C GLY A 248 12.88 10.04 3.62
N TYR A 249 13.49 11.15 4.03
CA TYR A 249 12.93 12.03 5.07
C TYR A 249 11.64 12.71 4.64
N LEU A 250 11.48 13.08 3.37
CA LEU A 250 10.20 13.61 2.86
C LEU A 250 9.07 12.56 2.96
N PHE A 251 9.33 11.32 2.57
CA PHE A 251 8.33 10.25 2.71
C PHE A 251 8.07 9.91 4.18
N ALA A 252 9.08 9.94 5.05
CA ALA A 252 8.90 9.76 6.49
C ALA A 252 8.03 10.87 7.10
N MET A 253 8.21 12.13 6.67
CA MET A 253 7.37 13.26 7.06
C MET A 253 5.91 13.04 6.60
N ILE A 254 5.69 12.61 5.36
CA ILE A 254 4.35 12.27 4.85
C ILE A 254 3.71 11.17 5.70
N GLY A 255 4.48 10.13 6.03
CA GLY A 255 4.05 9.02 6.88
C GLY A 255 3.71 9.48 8.31
N LEU A 256 4.53 10.36 8.89
CA LEU A 256 4.31 10.92 10.24
C LEU A 256 3.00 11.72 10.32
N ILE A 257 2.80 12.64 9.38
CA ILE A 257 1.54 13.42 9.29
C ILE A 257 0.35 12.46 9.14
N GLY A 258 0.51 11.43 8.28
CA GLY A 258 -0.50 10.40 8.09
C GLY A 258 -0.85 9.66 9.37
N THR A 259 0.15 9.25 10.12
CA THR A 259 -0.03 8.53 11.40
C THR A 259 -0.73 9.40 12.44
N ILE A 260 -0.37 10.67 12.55
CA ILE A 260 -1.04 11.62 13.47
C ILE A 260 -2.52 11.77 13.12
N ILE A 261 -2.83 11.97 11.83
CA ILE A 261 -4.21 12.17 11.40
C ILE A 261 -5.02 10.87 11.54
N GLN A 262 -4.51 9.75 11.03
CA GLN A 262 -5.24 8.47 11.04
C GLN A 262 -5.32 7.85 12.43
N GLY A 263 -4.27 7.97 13.25
CA GLY A 263 -4.23 7.42 14.60
C GLY A 263 -4.97 8.25 15.65
N GLY A 264 -4.97 9.59 15.50
CA GLY A 264 -5.47 10.50 16.54
C GLY A 264 -6.72 11.30 16.17
N MET A 265 -6.91 11.65 14.92
CA MET A 265 -7.91 12.64 14.53
C MET A 265 -9.06 12.07 13.69
N ILE A 266 -8.82 11.09 12.84
CA ILE A 266 -9.77 10.63 11.83
C ILE A 266 -11.12 10.20 12.41
N GLY A 267 -11.12 9.50 13.53
CA GLY A 267 -12.36 9.05 14.18
C GLY A 267 -13.25 10.22 14.65
N ARG A 268 -12.64 11.29 15.19
CA ARG A 268 -13.36 12.51 15.58
C ARG A 268 -13.87 13.29 14.37
N LEU A 269 -13.04 13.38 13.33
CA LEU A 269 -13.40 14.07 12.08
C LEU A 269 -14.55 13.37 11.37
N VAL A 270 -14.53 12.04 11.29
CA VAL A 270 -15.61 11.23 10.69
C VAL A 270 -16.93 11.41 11.45
N LYS A 271 -16.88 11.41 12.78
CA LYS A 271 -18.07 11.66 13.60
C LYS A 271 -18.67 13.04 13.38
N LYS A 272 -17.82 14.07 13.18
CA LYS A 272 -18.24 15.46 13.05
C LYS A 272 -18.70 15.80 11.63
N TYR A 273 -17.98 15.37 10.61
CA TYR A 273 -18.20 15.81 9.22
C TYR A 273 -18.77 14.73 8.30
N GLY A 274 -18.71 13.46 8.72
CA GLY A 274 -19.08 12.31 7.89
C GLY A 274 -17.99 11.92 6.90
N GLU A 275 -18.04 10.65 6.45
CA GLU A 275 -16.99 10.08 5.59
C GLU A 275 -16.97 10.69 4.20
N SER A 276 -18.13 10.86 3.56
CA SER A 276 -18.19 11.36 2.17
C SER A 276 -17.62 12.78 2.05
N ARG A 277 -17.89 13.66 3.03
CA ARG A 277 -17.31 15.01 3.04
C ARG A 277 -15.80 14.97 3.25
N LEU A 278 -15.32 14.12 4.17
CA LEU A 278 -13.88 13.98 4.40
C LEU A 278 -13.16 13.36 3.21
N ALA A 279 -13.79 12.40 2.52
CA ALA A 279 -13.27 11.86 1.27
C ALA A 279 -13.13 12.96 0.21
N THR A 280 -14.15 13.80 0.04
CA THR A 280 -14.12 14.91 -0.93
C THR A 280 -13.02 15.94 -0.58
N ILE A 281 -12.90 16.33 0.68
CA ILE A 281 -11.85 17.24 1.15
C ILE A 281 -10.46 16.62 0.93
N GLY A 282 -10.28 15.33 1.27
CA GLY A 282 -9.03 14.62 1.07
C GLY A 282 -8.64 14.52 -0.41
N ALA A 283 -9.60 14.25 -1.30
CA ALA A 283 -9.38 14.21 -2.74
C ALA A 283 -8.98 15.59 -3.29
N LEU A 284 -9.61 16.67 -2.79
CA LEU A 284 -9.26 18.04 -3.17
C LEU A 284 -7.83 18.40 -2.76
N PHE A 285 -7.43 18.10 -1.51
CA PHE A 285 -6.06 18.34 -1.05
C PHE A 285 -5.03 17.58 -1.90
N LEU A 286 -5.27 16.29 -2.18
CA LEU A 286 -4.39 15.49 -3.03
C LEU A 286 -4.28 16.07 -4.44
N MET A 287 -5.41 16.39 -5.06
CA MET A 287 -5.49 16.93 -6.41
C MET A 287 -4.70 18.25 -6.52
N LEU A 288 -4.98 19.21 -5.64
CA LEU A 288 -4.32 20.51 -5.65
C LEU A 288 -2.83 20.40 -5.37
N SER A 289 -2.43 19.54 -4.45
CA SER A 289 -1.03 19.34 -4.10
C SER A 289 -0.24 18.72 -5.26
N LEU A 290 -0.79 17.70 -5.94
CA LEU A 290 -0.10 17.11 -7.11
C LEU A 290 -0.13 18.03 -8.33
N PHE A 291 -1.17 18.81 -8.52
CA PHE A 291 -1.20 19.83 -9.57
C PHE A 291 -0.14 20.91 -9.33
N TRP A 292 0.02 21.35 -8.06
CA TRP A 292 0.98 22.39 -7.69
C TRP A 292 2.43 21.90 -7.63
N MET A 293 2.66 20.62 -7.37
CA MET A 293 4.00 20.03 -7.20
C MET A 293 5.00 20.42 -8.31
N PRO A 294 4.73 20.28 -9.61
CA PRO A 294 5.67 20.65 -10.67
C PRO A 294 5.83 22.15 -10.83
N LEU A 295 5.01 22.99 -10.19
CA LEU A 295 5.07 24.45 -10.23
C LEU A 295 5.84 25.05 -9.03
N THR A 296 6.22 24.23 -8.05
CA THR A 296 6.92 24.70 -6.84
C THR A 296 8.27 25.33 -7.19
N ALA A 297 8.49 26.55 -6.70
CA ALA A 297 9.71 27.34 -7.02
C ALA A 297 10.85 27.15 -6.01
N GLY A 298 10.61 26.43 -4.89
CA GLY A 298 11.62 26.22 -3.84
C GLY A 298 11.24 25.08 -2.90
N VAL A 299 12.18 24.67 -2.06
CA VAL A 299 12.05 23.54 -1.13
C VAL A 299 10.84 23.73 -0.19
N ALA A 300 10.62 24.94 0.34
CA ALA A 300 9.49 25.22 1.24
C ALA A 300 8.13 24.96 0.56
N ALA A 301 7.97 25.42 -0.69
CA ALA A 301 6.74 25.18 -1.45
C ALA A 301 6.54 23.69 -1.77
N MET A 302 7.61 22.98 -2.09
CA MET A 302 7.59 21.52 -2.32
C MET A 302 7.20 20.77 -1.03
N VAL A 303 7.76 21.15 0.12
CA VAL A 303 7.40 20.56 1.43
C VAL A 303 5.93 20.82 1.76
N LEU A 304 5.41 22.03 1.50
CA LEU A 304 3.98 22.32 1.69
C LEU A 304 3.09 21.46 0.79
N ALA A 305 3.49 21.23 -0.46
CA ALA A 305 2.78 20.30 -1.35
C ALA A 305 2.82 18.87 -0.80
N CYS A 306 3.94 18.40 -0.24
CA CYS A 306 4.04 17.10 0.44
C CYS A 306 3.13 17.02 1.68
N CYS A 307 3.03 18.09 2.47
CA CYS A 307 2.06 18.14 3.58
C CYS A 307 0.61 18.02 3.09
N GLY A 308 0.26 18.70 2.00
CA GLY A 308 -1.07 18.58 1.39
C GLY A 308 -1.35 17.15 0.88
N ILE A 309 -0.36 16.47 0.29
CA ILE A 309 -0.45 15.06 -0.10
C ILE A 309 -0.71 14.19 1.12
N ALA A 310 0.05 14.40 2.21
CA ALA A 310 -0.09 13.64 3.45
C ALA A 310 -1.49 13.80 4.06
N ILE A 311 -1.98 15.03 4.18
CA ILE A 311 -3.30 15.34 4.71
C ILE A 311 -4.38 14.70 3.82
N GLY A 312 -4.30 14.93 2.51
CA GLY A 312 -5.28 14.43 1.56
C GLY A 312 -5.41 12.90 1.59
N ASN A 313 -4.28 12.19 1.52
CA ASN A 313 -4.26 10.72 1.57
C ASN A 313 -4.78 10.19 2.92
N SER A 314 -4.46 10.86 4.01
CA SER A 314 -4.86 10.44 5.36
C SER A 314 -6.34 10.62 5.66
N LEU A 315 -7.00 11.56 4.99
CA LEU A 315 -8.45 11.73 5.06
C LEU A 315 -9.17 10.77 4.10
N LEU A 316 -8.66 10.62 2.88
CA LEU A 316 -9.35 9.91 1.80
C LEU A 316 -9.29 8.38 1.97
N SER A 317 -8.12 7.81 2.20
CA SER A 317 -7.94 6.36 2.22
C SER A 317 -8.79 5.64 3.28
N PRO A 318 -8.80 6.04 4.57
CA PRO A 318 -9.62 5.37 5.58
C PRO A 318 -11.12 5.60 5.39
N THR A 319 -11.53 6.75 4.87
CA THR A 319 -12.95 7.04 4.60
C THR A 319 -13.49 6.17 3.46
N LEU A 320 -12.73 5.97 2.37
CA LEU A 320 -13.12 5.06 1.30
C LEU A 320 -13.21 3.61 1.80
N THR A 321 -12.26 3.17 2.61
CA THR A 321 -12.28 1.84 3.22
C THR A 321 -13.51 1.66 4.11
N GLY A 322 -13.86 2.68 4.90
CA GLY A 322 -15.05 2.69 5.75
C GLY A 322 -16.35 2.60 4.94
N ILE A 323 -16.47 3.38 3.87
CA ILE A 323 -17.64 3.36 2.99
C ILE A 323 -17.75 2.01 2.28
N ALA A 324 -16.64 1.46 1.74
CA ALA A 324 -16.64 0.15 1.10
C ALA A 324 -17.10 -0.98 2.05
N SER A 325 -16.60 -0.97 3.28
CA SER A 325 -17.00 -1.94 4.30
C SER A 325 -18.49 -1.87 4.62
N ARG A 326 -19.05 -0.66 4.75
CA ARG A 326 -20.48 -0.47 5.07
C ARG A 326 -21.41 -0.70 3.88
N SER A 327 -20.88 -0.69 2.66
CA SER A 327 -21.65 -1.02 1.46
C SER A 327 -21.90 -2.52 1.29
N ALA A 328 -21.31 -3.37 2.14
CA ALA A 328 -21.43 -4.81 2.09
C ALA A 328 -22.08 -5.37 3.37
N ASP A 329 -22.81 -6.49 3.20
CA ASP A 329 -23.33 -7.28 4.32
C ASP A 329 -22.17 -7.74 5.24
N ALA A 330 -22.43 -7.89 6.55
CA ALA A 330 -21.41 -8.17 7.56
C ALA A 330 -20.51 -9.37 7.22
N GLU A 331 -21.07 -10.43 6.65
CA GLU A 331 -20.34 -11.64 6.25
C GLU A 331 -19.49 -11.43 4.98
N TRP A 332 -19.82 -10.43 4.15
CA TRP A 332 -19.19 -10.14 2.87
C TRP A 332 -18.21 -8.96 2.90
N GLN A 333 -18.10 -8.25 4.02
CA GLN A 333 -17.20 -7.09 4.16
C GLN A 333 -15.75 -7.42 3.81
N GLY A 334 -15.24 -8.57 4.28
CA GLY A 334 -13.87 -8.99 3.97
C GLY A 334 -13.62 -9.20 2.47
N ARG A 335 -14.60 -9.79 1.76
CA ARG A 335 -14.53 -9.99 0.31
C ARG A 335 -14.64 -8.68 -0.46
N ALA A 336 -15.49 -7.77 -0.01
CA ALA A 336 -15.64 -6.44 -0.59
C ALA A 336 -14.32 -5.62 -0.46
N LEU A 337 -13.73 -5.60 0.73
CA LEU A 337 -12.44 -4.95 0.95
C LEU A 337 -11.32 -5.64 0.17
N GLY A 338 -11.34 -6.96 0.05
CA GLY A 338 -10.39 -7.73 -0.76
C GLY A 338 -10.43 -7.35 -2.23
N LEU A 339 -11.61 -7.22 -2.84
CA LEU A 339 -11.74 -6.77 -4.23
C LEU A 339 -11.26 -5.32 -4.41
N MET A 340 -11.60 -4.44 -3.46
CA MET A 340 -11.12 -3.06 -3.48
C MET A 340 -9.58 -3.01 -3.42
N GLN A 341 -8.94 -3.82 -2.58
CA GLN A 341 -7.48 -3.91 -2.49
C GLN A 341 -6.84 -4.50 -3.76
N SER A 342 -7.51 -5.46 -4.40
CA SER A 342 -7.08 -6.00 -5.70
C SER A 342 -7.06 -4.91 -6.76
N MET A 343 -8.10 -4.07 -6.82
CA MET A 343 -8.12 -2.91 -7.72
C MET A 343 -7.01 -1.90 -7.37
N GLY A 344 -6.70 -1.72 -6.09
CA GLY A 344 -5.55 -0.94 -5.64
C GLY A 344 -4.21 -1.53 -6.10
N SER A 345 -4.05 -2.85 -6.13
CA SER A 345 -2.84 -3.50 -6.64
C SER A 345 -2.68 -3.29 -8.15
N LEU A 346 -3.78 -3.38 -8.90
CA LEU A 346 -3.81 -3.06 -10.32
C LEU A 346 -3.40 -1.60 -10.58
N ALA A 347 -3.91 -0.67 -9.78
CA ALA A 347 -3.56 0.75 -9.86
C ALA A 347 -2.07 1.00 -9.52
N ARG A 348 -1.54 0.29 -8.52
CA ARG A 348 -0.10 0.32 -8.17
C ARG A 348 0.81 -0.29 -9.24
N TRP A 349 0.30 -1.14 -10.11
CA TRP A 349 1.02 -1.58 -11.29
C TRP A 349 0.99 -0.53 -12.40
N ILE A 350 -0.23 -0.11 -12.81
CA ILE A 350 -0.42 0.81 -13.93
C ILE A 350 0.26 2.17 -13.65
N GLY A 351 0.14 2.69 -12.42
CA GLY A 351 0.63 4.02 -12.06
C GLY A 351 2.11 4.22 -12.35
N PRO A 352 3.04 3.45 -11.77
CA PRO A 352 4.47 3.63 -11.99
C PRO A 352 4.90 3.32 -13.43
N VAL A 353 4.29 2.34 -14.08
CA VAL A 353 4.58 2.02 -15.50
C VAL A 353 4.21 3.21 -16.39
N LEU A 354 3.02 3.78 -16.19
CA LEU A 354 2.58 4.99 -16.88
C LEU A 354 3.48 6.18 -16.54
N ALA A 355 3.88 6.32 -15.27
CA ALA A 355 4.75 7.38 -14.80
C ALA A 355 6.12 7.35 -15.51
N GLY A 356 6.75 6.17 -15.63
CA GLY A 356 8.01 5.99 -16.33
C GLY A 356 7.92 6.34 -17.81
N TRP A 357 6.83 5.94 -18.47
CA TRP A 357 6.57 6.28 -19.88
C TRP A 357 6.35 7.79 -20.07
N LEU A 358 5.55 8.42 -19.21
CA LEU A 358 5.29 9.85 -19.27
C LEU A 358 6.54 10.68 -18.92
N LEU A 359 7.39 10.18 -18.02
CA LEU A 359 8.63 10.86 -17.66
C LEU A 359 9.61 10.86 -18.84
N ALA A 360 9.68 9.76 -19.59
CA ALA A 360 10.50 9.70 -20.81
C ALA A 360 10.16 10.83 -21.80
N TYR A 361 8.89 11.21 -21.87
CA TYR A 361 8.44 12.32 -22.72
C TYR A 361 8.89 13.72 -22.23
N ASP A 362 9.23 13.86 -20.94
CA ASP A 362 9.66 15.13 -20.36
C ASP A 362 11.18 15.30 -20.25
N LEU A 363 11.98 14.26 -20.58
CA LEU A 363 13.44 14.29 -20.40
C LEU A 363 14.13 15.41 -21.19
N ASP A 364 13.66 15.69 -22.41
CA ASP A 364 14.28 16.68 -23.29
C ASP A 364 13.77 18.11 -23.07
N LYS A 365 12.81 18.32 -22.14
CA LYS A 365 12.14 19.61 -21.96
C LYS A 365 12.82 20.54 -20.95
N GLY A 366 13.98 20.15 -20.43
CA GLY A 366 14.72 20.92 -19.42
C GLY A 366 14.20 20.76 -17.99
N ILE A 367 15.03 21.18 -17.01
CA ILE A 367 14.81 20.97 -15.56
C ILE A 367 13.45 21.52 -15.07
N ALA A 368 13.05 22.69 -15.59
CA ALA A 368 11.80 23.33 -15.16
C ALA A 368 10.54 22.57 -15.61
N ALA A 369 10.63 21.80 -16.67
CA ALA A 369 9.52 20.99 -17.20
C ALA A 369 9.60 19.51 -16.79
N TYR A 370 10.70 19.09 -16.13
CA TYR A 370 10.93 17.71 -15.71
C TYR A 370 9.79 17.18 -14.85
N ALA A 371 9.27 16.03 -15.21
CA ALA A 371 8.16 15.33 -14.57
C ALA A 371 6.80 16.09 -14.54
N ARG A 372 6.61 17.17 -15.30
CA ARG A 372 5.31 17.88 -15.37
C ARG A 372 4.19 16.98 -15.85
N THR A 373 4.44 16.23 -16.92
CA THR A 373 3.44 15.35 -17.54
C THR A 373 2.96 14.25 -16.58
N PRO A 374 3.84 13.50 -15.87
CA PRO A 374 3.41 12.55 -14.86
C PRO A 374 2.59 13.19 -13.73
N PHE A 375 3.03 14.34 -13.18
CA PHE A 375 2.29 15.00 -12.08
C PHE A 375 0.92 15.52 -12.51
N TYR A 376 0.79 16.09 -13.70
CA TYR A 376 -0.51 16.54 -14.21
C TYR A 376 -1.43 15.36 -14.53
N THR A 377 -0.89 14.24 -15.03
CA THR A 377 -1.65 13.01 -15.21
C THR A 377 -2.13 12.46 -13.86
N ALA A 378 -1.28 12.45 -12.84
CA ALA A 378 -1.66 12.09 -11.48
C ALA A 378 -2.76 13.00 -10.93
N ALA A 379 -2.64 14.33 -11.12
CA ALA A 379 -3.67 15.28 -10.74
C ALA A 379 -4.99 15.04 -11.51
N GLY A 380 -4.93 14.62 -12.77
CA GLY A 380 -6.11 14.24 -13.56
C GLY A 380 -6.85 13.01 -12.98
N PHE A 381 -6.11 11.98 -12.57
CA PHE A 381 -6.70 10.85 -11.83
C PHE A 381 -7.33 11.31 -10.51
N LEU A 382 -6.71 12.27 -9.80
CA LEU A 382 -7.26 12.80 -8.56
C LEU A 382 -8.43 13.75 -8.77
N LEU A 383 -8.51 14.45 -9.92
CA LEU A 383 -9.70 15.16 -10.33
C LEU A 383 -10.88 14.20 -10.54
N LEU A 384 -10.63 13.07 -11.23
CA LEU A 384 -11.64 12.01 -11.35
C LEU A 384 -12.03 11.48 -9.96
N THR A 385 -11.05 11.24 -9.07
CA THR A 385 -11.31 10.86 -7.67
C THR A 385 -12.21 11.88 -6.97
N PHE A 386 -11.92 13.16 -7.09
CA PHE A 386 -12.73 14.24 -6.51
C PHE A 386 -14.17 14.25 -7.05
N ILE A 387 -14.34 14.14 -8.37
CA ILE A 387 -15.66 14.06 -9.02
C ILE A 387 -16.45 12.84 -8.53
N LEU A 388 -15.80 11.69 -8.40
CA LEU A 388 -16.43 10.47 -7.90
C LEU A 388 -16.80 10.60 -6.41
N CYS A 389 -15.97 11.29 -5.60
CA CYS A 389 -16.29 11.56 -4.19
C CYS A 389 -17.55 12.40 -4.02
N LEU A 390 -17.84 13.34 -4.94
CA LEU A 390 -19.08 14.12 -4.92
C LEU A 390 -20.35 13.27 -5.13
N ARG A 391 -20.19 12.07 -5.72
CA ARG A 391 -21.28 11.11 -5.95
C ARG A 391 -21.43 10.09 -4.82
N LEU A 392 -20.55 10.12 -3.82
CA LEU A 392 -20.66 9.22 -2.67
C LEU A 392 -21.87 9.59 -1.80
N PRO A 393 -22.65 8.61 -1.34
CA PRO A 393 -23.82 8.88 -0.53
C PRO A 393 -23.43 9.53 0.81
N ALA A 394 -24.14 10.56 1.20
CA ALA A 394 -23.90 11.26 2.46
C ALA A 394 -24.14 10.37 3.70
N ARG A 395 -25.03 9.39 3.59
CA ARG A 395 -25.28 8.33 4.58
C ARG A 395 -25.59 7.04 3.82
N LEU A 396 -24.87 5.96 4.13
CA LEU A 396 -25.33 4.62 3.80
C LEU A 396 -26.45 4.27 4.79
N VAL A 397 -27.64 4.06 4.26
CA VAL A 397 -28.78 3.62 5.08
C VAL A 397 -28.52 2.15 5.40
N LYS A 398 -28.26 1.82 6.67
CA LYS A 398 -28.31 0.41 7.11
C LYS A 398 -29.66 -0.14 6.66
N LYS A 399 -29.67 -1.16 5.79
CA LYS A 399 -30.88 -1.98 5.60
C LYS A 399 -31.29 -2.49 6.98
N PRO A 400 -32.56 -2.33 7.39
CA PRO A 400 -33.05 -3.00 8.58
C PRO A 400 -32.74 -4.50 8.46
N GLU A 401 -32.17 -5.08 9.52
CA GLU A 401 -32.03 -6.54 9.61
C GLU A 401 -33.43 -7.15 9.34
N PRO A 402 -33.56 -8.15 8.48
CA PRO A 402 -34.82 -8.87 8.36
C PRO A 402 -35.13 -9.41 9.75
N LEU A 403 -36.29 -8.98 10.27
CA LEU A 403 -36.86 -9.54 11.49
C LEU A 403 -36.92 -11.06 11.33
N ALA A 404 -36.16 -11.77 12.17
CA ALA A 404 -36.09 -13.22 12.22
C ALA A 404 -37.44 -13.82 12.69
#